data_8ed10456668c77bfdbee831e74cf3af9
#
_entry.id   8ed10456668c77bfdbee831e74cf3af9
#
_cell.length_a   1.000
_cell.length_b   1.000
_cell.length_c   1.000
_cell.angle_alpha   90.00
_cell.angle_beta   90.00
_cell.angle_gamma   90.00
#
_symmetry.space_group_name_H-M   'P 1'
#
loop_
_entity.id
_entity.type
_entity.pdbx_description
1 polymer ?
#
loop_
_entity_poly.entity_id
_entity_poly.type
_entity_poly.pdbx_seq_one_letter_code
_entity_poly.pdbx_strand_id
1 'polypeptide(L)'
;MKSSEEKKVFMLLKSVIFYYHGLDDEEKKDLDKTALELDAHVEYAWALDFIAEDYVTAFDRAREFLNNIIGDYQKEKRIELINMVWQANNLKGYVTEMEATAMLKLAKDWNVQKELIELVLA
;
A
#
# COMPACT_ATOMS: atom_id res chain seq x y z
N MET A 1 6.98 -16.14 -7.82
CA MET A 1 6.53 -15.07 -8.74
C MET A 1 5.10 -14.65 -8.38
N LYS A 2 4.82 -13.35 -8.35
CA LYS A 2 3.49 -12.85 -8.05
C LYS A 2 2.59 -12.94 -9.30
N SER A 3 1.31 -13.26 -9.09
CA SER A 3 0.31 -13.21 -10.14
C SER A 3 0.02 -11.75 -10.53
N SER A 4 -0.68 -11.53 -11.67
CA SER A 4 -1.10 -10.18 -12.07
C SER A 4 -1.98 -9.53 -10.99
N GLU A 5 -2.88 -10.30 -10.36
CA GLU A 5 -3.71 -9.79 -9.26
C GLU A 5 -2.85 -9.34 -8.08
N GLU A 6 -1.87 -10.13 -7.67
CA GLU A 6 -0.96 -9.77 -6.57
C GLU A 6 -0.13 -8.54 -6.91
N LYS A 7 0.33 -8.42 -8.15
CA LYS A 7 1.05 -7.23 -8.63
C LYS A 7 0.17 -6.00 -8.57
N LYS A 8 -1.11 -6.11 -8.97
CA LYS A 8 -2.08 -5.01 -8.87
C LYS A 8 -2.28 -4.58 -7.42
N VAL A 9 -2.47 -5.54 -6.51
CA VAL A 9 -2.63 -5.26 -5.08
C VAL A 9 -1.40 -4.50 -4.57
N PHE A 10 -0.21 -4.99 -4.86
CA PHE A 10 1.04 -4.41 -4.38
C PHE A 10 1.25 -3.00 -4.93
N MET A 11 1.09 -2.81 -6.23
CA MET A 11 1.33 -1.51 -6.85
C MET A 11 0.27 -0.48 -6.46
N LEU A 12 -1.00 -0.87 -6.38
CA LEU A 12 -2.05 0.06 -5.97
C LEU A 12 -1.87 0.49 -4.51
N LEU A 13 -1.62 -0.47 -3.62
CA LEU A 13 -1.45 -0.20 -2.21
C LEU A 13 -0.28 0.77 -1.96
N LYS A 14 0.87 0.46 -2.52
CA LYS A 14 2.07 1.29 -2.36
C LYS A 14 1.88 2.68 -2.99
N SER A 15 1.31 2.73 -4.19
CA SER A 15 1.07 3.98 -4.90
C SER A 15 0.08 4.88 -4.14
N VAL A 16 -1.02 4.32 -3.64
CA VAL A 16 -2.03 5.13 -2.94
C VAL A 16 -1.49 5.68 -1.62
N ILE A 17 -0.64 4.93 -0.93
CA ILE A 17 0.00 5.41 0.30
C ILE A 17 0.88 6.62 0.00
N PHE A 18 1.72 6.53 -1.03
CA PHE A 18 2.61 7.62 -1.40
C PHE A 18 1.84 8.85 -1.89
N TYR A 19 0.79 8.65 -2.69
CA TYR A 19 -0.05 9.76 -3.15
C TYR A 19 -0.89 10.38 -2.04
N TYR A 20 -1.23 9.62 -1.00
CA TYR A 20 -2.05 10.09 0.12
C TYR A 20 -1.38 11.25 0.88
N HIS A 21 -0.07 11.22 1.02
CA HIS A 21 0.67 12.29 1.72
C HIS A 21 1.56 13.12 0.80
N GLY A 22 1.31 13.08 -0.49
CA GLY A 22 2.07 13.87 -1.48
C GLY A 22 3.33 13.16 -1.94
N LEU A 23 3.32 12.71 -3.17
CA LEU A 23 4.42 11.99 -3.78
C LEU A 23 5.66 12.87 -3.92
N ASP A 24 6.80 12.45 -3.37
CA ASP A 24 8.09 13.09 -3.59
C ASP A 24 8.96 12.29 -4.57
N ASP A 25 10.13 12.83 -4.91
CA ASP A 25 11.02 12.19 -5.89
C ASP A 25 11.55 10.83 -5.41
N GLU A 26 11.85 10.68 -4.12
CA GLU A 26 12.31 9.42 -3.56
C GLU A 26 11.24 8.35 -3.62
N GLU A 27 10.01 8.72 -3.30
CA GLU A 27 8.87 7.81 -3.36
C GLU A 27 8.57 7.39 -4.78
N LYS A 28 8.68 8.30 -5.73
CA LYS A 28 8.52 7.98 -7.15
C LYS A 28 9.58 6.99 -7.62
N LYS A 29 10.84 7.21 -7.23
CA LYS A 29 11.94 6.27 -7.53
C LYS A 29 11.68 4.90 -6.94
N ASP A 30 11.17 4.85 -5.71
CA ASP A 30 10.84 3.59 -5.05
C ASP A 30 9.72 2.85 -5.78
N LEU A 31 8.70 3.56 -6.26
CA LEU A 31 7.62 2.95 -7.06
C LEU A 31 8.17 2.39 -8.38
N ASP A 32 9.00 3.15 -9.07
CA ASP A 32 9.61 2.71 -10.33
C ASP A 32 10.48 1.48 -10.12
N LYS A 33 11.27 1.46 -9.05
CA LYS A 33 12.10 0.33 -8.68
C LYS A 33 11.26 -0.91 -8.35
N THR A 34 10.20 -0.73 -7.59
CA THR A 34 9.28 -1.82 -7.24
C THR A 34 8.63 -2.42 -8.49
N ALA A 35 8.17 -1.58 -9.41
CA ALA A 35 7.58 -2.03 -10.67
C ALA A 35 8.59 -2.84 -11.49
N LEU A 36 9.85 -2.42 -11.51
CA LEU A 36 10.91 -3.14 -12.21
C LEU A 36 11.18 -4.51 -11.56
N GLU A 37 11.35 -4.53 -10.24
CA GLU A 37 11.66 -5.76 -9.50
C GLU A 37 10.56 -6.81 -9.62
N LEU A 38 9.29 -6.38 -9.63
CA LEU A 38 8.14 -7.28 -9.73
C LEU A 38 7.73 -7.58 -11.16
N ASP A 39 8.37 -6.96 -12.14
CA ASP A 39 7.92 -6.99 -13.55
C ASP A 39 6.43 -6.59 -13.62
N ALA A 40 6.11 -5.44 -13.04
CA ALA A 40 4.75 -4.99 -12.81
C ALA A 40 4.45 -3.64 -13.46
N HIS A 41 5.04 -3.34 -14.61
CA HIS A 41 4.84 -2.05 -15.31
C HIS A 41 3.39 -1.84 -15.73
N VAL A 42 2.72 -2.90 -16.19
CA VAL A 42 1.30 -2.83 -16.58
C VAL A 42 0.43 -2.56 -15.36
N GLU A 43 0.68 -3.28 -14.27
CA GLU A 43 -0.07 -3.11 -13.03
C GLU A 43 0.18 -1.75 -12.39
N TYR A 44 1.40 -1.24 -12.51
CA TYR A 44 1.74 0.10 -12.03
C TYR A 44 0.98 1.18 -12.80
N ALA A 45 0.97 1.10 -14.14
CA ALA A 45 0.21 2.02 -14.98
C ALA A 45 -1.29 1.99 -14.62
N TRP A 46 -1.84 0.79 -14.42
CA TRP A 46 -3.22 0.62 -13.97
C TRP A 46 -3.48 1.30 -12.63
N ALA A 47 -2.55 1.14 -11.67
CA ALA A 47 -2.68 1.76 -10.34
C ALA A 47 -2.70 3.29 -10.44
N LEU A 48 -1.84 3.86 -11.26
CA LEU A 48 -1.80 5.31 -11.47
C LEU A 48 -3.09 5.83 -12.09
N ASP A 49 -3.65 5.11 -13.05
CA ASP A 49 -4.94 5.47 -13.65
C ASP A 49 -6.08 5.38 -12.63
N PHE A 50 -6.05 4.35 -11.78
CA PHE A 50 -7.03 4.18 -10.71
C PHE A 50 -7.04 5.41 -9.77
N ILE A 51 -5.85 5.85 -9.36
CA ILE A 51 -5.70 7.00 -8.47
C ILE A 51 -6.12 8.29 -9.19
N ALA A 52 -5.74 8.45 -10.45
CA ALA A 52 -5.97 9.66 -11.23
C ALA A 52 -7.43 9.92 -11.56
N GLU A 53 -8.31 8.93 -11.46
CA GLU A 53 -9.75 9.14 -11.65
C GLU A 53 -10.29 10.20 -10.70
N ASP A 54 -9.84 10.18 -9.44
CA ASP A 54 -10.19 11.19 -8.44
C ASP A 54 -9.21 11.07 -7.26
N TYR A 55 -8.25 11.98 -7.19
CA TYR A 55 -7.23 11.97 -6.14
C TYR A 55 -7.81 12.10 -4.73
N VAL A 56 -8.93 12.81 -4.58
CA VAL A 56 -9.55 13.05 -3.28
C VAL A 56 -10.11 11.76 -2.69
N THR A 57 -10.69 10.91 -3.52
CA THR A 57 -11.33 9.66 -3.08
C THR A 57 -10.43 8.44 -3.29
N ALA A 58 -9.23 8.62 -3.80
CA ALA A 58 -8.36 7.50 -4.21
C ALA A 58 -8.08 6.51 -3.07
N PHE A 59 -7.78 7.01 -1.86
CA PHE A 59 -7.49 6.13 -0.73
C PHE A 59 -8.69 5.27 -0.35
N ASP A 60 -9.87 5.88 -0.22
CA ASP A 60 -11.07 5.16 0.17
C ASP A 60 -11.49 4.15 -0.91
N ARG A 61 -11.40 4.53 -2.18
CA ARG A 61 -11.71 3.62 -3.29
C ARG A 61 -10.73 2.45 -3.36
N ALA A 62 -9.45 2.71 -3.18
CA ALA A 62 -8.42 1.67 -3.14
C ALA A 62 -8.63 0.72 -1.97
N ARG A 63 -8.94 1.27 -0.81
CA ARG A 63 -9.23 0.50 0.40
C ARG A 63 -10.41 -0.47 0.17
N GLU A 64 -11.49 0.02 -0.39
CA GLU A 64 -12.66 -0.80 -0.71
C GLU A 64 -12.32 -1.91 -1.72
N PHE A 65 -11.65 -1.55 -2.79
CA PHE A 65 -11.22 -2.51 -3.81
C PHE A 65 -10.29 -3.58 -3.23
N LEU A 66 -9.29 -3.16 -2.46
CA LEU A 66 -8.28 -4.06 -1.91
C LEU A 66 -8.86 -4.99 -0.83
N ASN A 67 -9.81 -4.52 -0.03
CA ASN A 67 -10.39 -5.33 1.02
C ASN A 67 -11.12 -6.55 0.46
N ASN A 68 -11.72 -6.43 -0.71
CA ASN A 68 -12.38 -7.55 -1.38
C ASN A 68 -11.41 -8.67 -1.78
N ILE A 69 -10.15 -8.33 -1.98
CA ILE A 69 -9.10 -9.28 -2.38
C ILE A 69 -8.32 -9.77 -1.17
N ILE A 70 -7.83 -8.83 -0.36
CA ILE A 70 -6.92 -9.11 0.76
C ILE A 70 -7.63 -9.89 1.86
N GLY A 71 -8.94 -9.69 2.02
CA GLY A 71 -9.73 -10.44 2.99
C GLY A 71 -9.66 -11.95 2.80
N ASP A 72 -9.44 -12.41 1.57
CA ASP A 72 -9.34 -13.83 1.23
C ASP A 72 -7.92 -14.37 1.31
N TYR A 73 -6.93 -13.50 1.54
CA TYR A 73 -5.53 -13.92 1.64
C TYR A 73 -5.27 -14.61 2.99
N GLN A 74 -4.31 -15.54 2.98
CA GLN A 74 -3.81 -16.14 4.21
C GLN A 74 -3.14 -15.09 5.09
N LYS A 75 -3.09 -15.35 6.39
CA LYS A 75 -2.60 -14.38 7.38
C LYS A 75 -1.18 -13.92 7.09
N GLU A 76 -0.29 -14.82 6.69
CA GLU A 76 1.10 -14.49 6.37
C GLU A 76 1.19 -13.42 5.27
N LYS A 77 0.34 -13.53 4.26
CA LYS A 77 0.30 -12.57 3.16
C LYS A 77 -0.25 -11.22 3.60
N ARG A 78 -1.26 -11.22 4.47
CA ARG A 78 -1.80 -9.97 5.04
C ARG A 78 -0.76 -9.26 5.90
N ILE A 79 0.03 -10.03 6.65
CA ILE A 79 1.14 -9.48 7.45
C ILE A 79 2.22 -8.90 6.53
N GLU A 80 2.57 -9.58 5.45
CA GLU A 80 3.51 -9.07 4.45
C GLU A 80 3.05 -7.70 3.91
N LEU A 81 1.77 -7.58 3.62
CA LEU A 81 1.21 -6.33 3.08
C LEU A 81 1.21 -5.21 4.11
N ILE A 82 0.84 -5.47 5.37
CA ILE A 82 0.90 -4.41 6.40
C ILE A 82 2.35 -4.01 6.71
N ASN A 83 3.27 -4.94 6.64
CA ASN A 83 4.70 -4.63 6.78
C ASN A 83 5.16 -3.70 5.66
N MET A 84 4.76 -3.95 4.43
CA MET A 84 5.06 -3.07 3.31
C MET A 84 4.46 -1.67 3.49
N VAL A 85 3.22 -1.59 3.98
CA VAL A 85 2.57 -0.31 4.30
C VAL A 85 3.37 0.47 5.33
N TRP A 86 3.82 -0.19 6.39
CA TRP A 86 4.65 0.42 7.43
C TRP A 86 5.95 0.96 6.84
N GLN A 87 6.65 0.14 6.07
CA GLN A 87 7.92 0.54 5.46
C GLN A 87 7.75 1.70 4.49
N ALA A 88 6.69 1.68 3.68
CA ALA A 88 6.40 2.76 2.73
C ALA A 88 6.13 4.09 3.45
N ASN A 89 5.36 4.07 4.53
CA ASN A 89 5.09 5.28 5.30
C ASN A 89 6.32 5.77 6.07
N ASN A 90 7.23 4.89 6.42
CA ASN A 90 8.42 5.22 7.20
C ASN A 90 9.64 5.55 6.33
N LEU A 91 9.48 5.56 5.02
CA LEU A 91 10.59 5.81 4.08
C LEU A 91 11.27 7.16 4.32
N LYS A 92 10.51 8.18 4.67
CA LYS A 92 11.01 9.53 4.95
C LYS A 92 11.56 9.70 6.38
N GLY A 93 11.56 8.63 7.19
CA GLY A 93 12.09 8.64 8.55
C GLY A 93 11.12 9.09 9.65
N TYR A 94 9.89 9.43 9.32
CA TYR A 94 8.86 9.77 10.30
C TYR A 94 7.47 9.44 9.75
N VAL A 95 6.50 9.30 10.65
CA VAL A 95 5.10 9.00 10.29
C VAL A 95 4.21 10.07 10.90
N THR A 96 3.36 10.69 10.07
CA THR A 96 2.41 11.69 10.54
C THR A 96 1.19 11.01 11.17
N GLU A 97 0.41 11.79 11.93
CA GLU A 97 -0.84 11.31 12.53
C GLU A 97 -1.84 10.81 11.49
N MET A 98 -1.97 11.52 10.37
CA MET A 98 -2.84 11.09 9.25
C MET A 98 -2.41 9.76 8.69
N GLU A 99 -1.12 9.57 8.49
CA GLU A 99 -0.55 8.32 7.98
C GLU A 99 -0.76 7.18 8.96
N ALA A 100 -0.53 7.42 10.24
CA ALA A 100 -0.77 6.42 11.29
C ALA A 100 -2.24 6.00 11.32
N THR A 101 -3.15 6.94 11.21
CA THR A 101 -4.59 6.66 11.17
C THR A 101 -4.95 5.79 9.96
N ALA A 102 -4.40 6.11 8.78
CA ALA A 102 -4.64 5.33 7.56
C ALA A 102 -4.12 3.89 7.71
N MET A 103 -2.92 3.72 8.28
CA MET A 103 -2.35 2.39 8.52
C MET A 103 -3.19 1.57 9.49
N LEU A 104 -3.70 2.19 10.55
CA LEU A 104 -4.55 1.51 11.53
C LEU A 104 -5.87 1.05 10.89
N LYS A 105 -6.45 1.85 10.01
CA LYS A 105 -7.64 1.46 9.26
C LYS A 105 -7.39 0.21 8.41
N LEU A 106 -6.29 0.19 7.68
CA LEU A 106 -5.91 -0.96 6.85
C LEU A 106 -5.65 -2.19 7.70
N ALA A 107 -4.91 -2.03 8.80
CA ALA A 107 -4.61 -3.13 9.71
C ALA A 107 -5.88 -3.72 10.32
N LYS A 108 -6.85 -2.88 10.66
CA LYS A 108 -8.14 -3.31 11.17
C LYS A 108 -8.92 -4.07 10.10
N ASP A 109 -8.96 -3.55 8.88
CA ASP A 109 -9.65 -4.19 7.75
C ASP A 109 -9.10 -5.59 7.49
N TRP A 110 -7.79 -5.78 7.64
CA TRP A 110 -7.10 -7.05 7.35
C TRP A 110 -6.89 -7.91 8.59
N ASN A 111 -7.36 -7.45 9.76
CA ASN A 111 -7.20 -8.15 11.04
C ASN A 111 -5.73 -8.45 11.38
N VAL A 112 -4.89 -7.45 11.23
CA VAL A 112 -3.44 -7.51 11.52
C VAL A 112 -2.98 -6.34 12.41
N GLN A 113 -3.87 -5.81 13.27
CA GLN A 113 -3.54 -4.70 14.17
C GLN A 113 -2.39 -5.05 15.11
N LYS A 114 -2.41 -6.26 15.66
CA LYS A 114 -1.37 -6.72 16.59
C LYS A 114 0.00 -6.69 15.92
N GLU A 115 0.07 -7.20 14.71
CA GLU A 115 1.31 -7.26 13.94
C GLU A 115 1.81 -5.85 13.58
N LEU A 116 0.91 -4.94 13.23
CA LEU A 116 1.28 -3.54 12.99
C LEU A 116 1.85 -2.90 14.26
N ILE A 117 1.20 -3.09 15.40
CA ILE A 117 1.66 -2.53 16.68
C ILE A 117 3.05 -3.06 17.02
N GLU A 118 3.30 -4.34 16.81
CA GLU A 118 4.62 -4.95 17.04
C GLU A 118 5.69 -4.30 16.15
N LEU A 119 5.38 -3.99 14.89
CA LEU A 119 6.29 -3.29 13.99
C LEU A 119 6.62 -1.88 14.49
N VAL A 120 5.62 -1.15 14.96
CA VAL A 120 5.79 0.22 15.44
C VAL A 120 6.64 0.26 16.71
N LEU A 121 6.52 -0.74 17.58
CA LEU A 121 7.23 -0.80 18.85
C LEU A 121 8.62 -1.43 18.74
N ALA A 122 8.95 -1.99 17.61
CA ALA A 122 10.24 -2.65 17.40
C ALA A 122 11.41 -1.66 17.35
#